data_80bb5d7ac958c82ef2112425eb7ce3f9
#
_entry.id   80bb5d7ac958c82ef2112425eb7ce3f9
#
_cell.length_a   1.000
_cell.length_b   1.000
_cell.length_c   1.000
_cell.angle_alpha   90.00
_cell.angle_beta   90.00
_cell.angle_gamma   90.00
#
_symmetry.space_group_name_H-M   'P 1'
#
loop_
_entity.id
_entity.type
_entity.pdbx_description
1 polymer ?
#
loop_
_entity_poly.entity_id
_entity_poly.type
_entity_poly.pdbx_seq_one_letter_code
_entity_poly.pdbx_strand_id
1 'polypeptide(L)'
;MDRPYVSRNNHERARLRALVDRLSDRDLSRPLEAGWTIAAVLAHLAFWDQRILTLIERWEKDGLRSVPRSIDGKDVDWINDSAKALCLALAPREAARLAVNTADAVDRRVEALSEQHVAANAAAGNPISLFRSEHRREHIDEIEHALGPSRAR
;
A
#
# COMPACT_ATOMS: atom_id res chain seq x y z
N MET A 1 -17.04 -6.74 17.07
CA MET A 1 -17.17 -5.73 16.00
C MET A 1 -16.79 -6.36 14.67
N ASP A 2 -17.61 -6.20 13.67
CA ASP A 2 -17.28 -6.64 12.30
C ASP A 2 -16.17 -5.75 11.72
N ARG A 3 -15.12 -6.38 11.16
CA ARG A 3 -13.97 -5.71 10.55
C ARG A 3 -13.79 -6.16 9.09
N PRO A 4 -14.68 -5.75 8.20
CA PRO A 4 -14.68 -6.24 6.81
C PRO A 4 -13.39 -5.92 6.04
N TYR A 5 -12.64 -4.91 6.50
CA TYR A 5 -11.34 -4.60 5.91
C TYR A 5 -10.30 -5.70 6.12
N VAL A 6 -10.40 -6.51 7.19
CA VAL A 6 -9.42 -7.57 7.48
C VAL A 6 -9.43 -8.62 6.37
N SER A 7 -10.58 -9.16 6.02
CA SER A 7 -10.68 -10.16 4.95
C SER A 7 -10.28 -9.61 3.58
N ARG A 8 -10.68 -8.37 3.27
CA ARG A 8 -10.31 -7.71 2.00
C ARG A 8 -8.82 -7.43 1.92
N ASN A 9 -8.22 -6.93 2.99
CA ASN A 9 -6.78 -6.70 3.04
C ASN A 9 -6.00 -8.01 2.87
N ASN A 10 -6.42 -9.08 3.55
CA ASN A 10 -5.81 -10.41 3.42
C ASN A 10 -5.89 -10.94 1.98
N HIS A 11 -7.02 -10.76 1.32
CA HIS A 11 -7.21 -11.19 -0.07
C HIS A 11 -6.24 -10.47 -1.02
N GLU A 12 -6.19 -9.14 -0.98
CA GLU A 12 -5.31 -8.36 -1.87
C GLU A 12 -3.83 -8.50 -1.51
N ARG A 13 -3.50 -8.75 -0.24
CA ARG A 13 -2.14 -9.08 0.18
C ARG A 13 -1.68 -10.43 -0.40
N ALA A 14 -2.55 -11.42 -0.40
CA ALA A 14 -2.26 -12.71 -1.04
C ALA A 14 -2.07 -12.57 -2.57
N ARG A 15 -2.88 -11.74 -3.24
CA ARG A 15 -2.70 -11.40 -4.66
C ARG A 15 -1.37 -10.72 -4.91
N LEU A 16 -0.99 -9.73 -4.08
CA LEU A 16 0.29 -9.03 -4.20
C LEU A 16 1.47 -9.99 -4.08
N ARG A 17 1.44 -10.88 -3.10
CA ARG A 17 2.49 -11.90 -2.92
C ARG A 17 2.59 -12.82 -4.15
N ALA A 18 1.46 -13.33 -4.63
CA ALA A 18 1.41 -14.18 -5.82
C ALA A 18 1.93 -13.45 -7.07
N LEU A 19 1.57 -12.18 -7.23
CA LEU A 19 2.08 -11.34 -8.32
C LEU A 19 3.60 -11.20 -8.25
N VAL A 20 4.13 -10.80 -7.11
CA VAL A 20 5.58 -10.60 -6.92
C VAL A 20 6.36 -11.90 -7.15
N ASP A 21 5.85 -13.04 -6.70
CA ASP A 21 6.50 -14.34 -6.87
C ASP A 21 6.65 -14.75 -8.35
N ARG A 22 5.76 -14.29 -9.23
CA ARG A 22 5.81 -14.62 -10.67
C ARG A 22 6.51 -13.58 -11.54
N LEU A 23 6.81 -12.37 -11.01
CA LEU A 23 7.49 -11.32 -11.78
C LEU A 23 8.96 -11.66 -11.99
N SER A 24 9.38 -11.65 -13.26
CA SER A 24 10.79 -11.71 -13.63
C SER A 24 11.49 -10.35 -13.44
N ASP A 25 12.81 -10.32 -13.46
CA ASP A 25 13.56 -9.04 -13.43
C ASP A 25 13.20 -8.15 -14.62
N ARG A 26 12.94 -8.76 -15.77
CA ARG A 26 12.49 -8.04 -16.98
C ARG A 26 11.10 -7.41 -16.75
N ASP A 27 10.17 -8.15 -16.13
CA ASP A 27 8.82 -7.64 -15.82
C ASP A 27 8.91 -6.47 -14.84
N LEU A 28 9.71 -6.58 -13.78
CA LEU A 28 9.90 -5.52 -12.79
C LEU A 28 10.41 -4.21 -13.41
N SER A 29 11.24 -4.29 -14.43
CA SER A 29 11.80 -3.12 -15.14
C SER A 29 10.89 -2.59 -16.25
N ARG A 30 9.75 -3.23 -16.50
CA ARG A 30 8.82 -2.84 -17.57
C ARG A 30 8.27 -1.43 -17.31
N PRO A 31 8.34 -0.53 -18.32
CA PRO A 31 7.73 0.78 -18.23
C PRO A 31 6.19 0.71 -18.16
N LEU A 32 5.63 1.56 -17.34
CA LEU A 32 4.20 1.88 -17.27
C LEU A 32 3.98 3.32 -17.74
N GLU A 33 2.76 3.83 -17.60
CA GLU A 33 2.44 5.20 -17.97
C GLU A 33 3.19 6.22 -17.10
N ALA A 34 3.28 7.46 -17.60
CA ALA A 34 3.86 8.60 -16.91
C ALA A 34 5.27 8.39 -16.35
N GLY A 35 6.07 7.51 -16.97
CA GLY A 35 7.46 7.26 -16.57
C GLY A 35 7.64 6.38 -15.32
N TRP A 36 6.59 5.69 -14.88
CA TRP A 36 6.69 4.67 -13.86
C TRP A 36 7.20 3.34 -14.43
N THR A 37 7.69 2.46 -13.56
CA THR A 37 7.95 1.06 -13.86
C THR A 37 7.15 0.19 -12.91
N ILE A 38 7.00 -1.10 -13.22
CA ILE A 38 6.32 -2.03 -12.29
C ILE A 38 6.98 -2.02 -10.92
N ALA A 39 8.32 -2.09 -10.86
CA ALA A 39 9.05 -2.01 -9.60
C ALA A 39 8.79 -0.69 -8.85
N ALA A 40 8.77 0.44 -9.55
CA ALA A 40 8.51 1.73 -8.93
C ALA A 40 7.08 1.84 -8.38
N VAL A 41 6.08 1.25 -9.03
CA VAL A 41 4.70 1.16 -8.53
C VAL A 41 4.64 0.26 -7.27
N LEU A 42 5.38 -0.83 -7.23
CA LEU A 42 5.51 -1.65 -6.02
C LEU A 42 6.16 -0.87 -4.87
N ALA A 43 7.19 -0.08 -5.14
CA ALA A 43 7.79 0.83 -4.16
C ALA A 43 6.80 1.90 -3.67
N HIS A 44 5.96 2.41 -4.55
CA HIS A 44 4.89 3.34 -4.23
C HIS A 44 3.86 2.72 -3.27
N LEU A 45 3.45 1.47 -3.49
CA LEU A 45 2.61 0.74 -2.55
C LEU A 45 3.28 0.62 -1.17
N ALA A 46 4.57 0.27 -1.14
CA ALA A 46 5.34 0.18 0.10
C ALA A 46 5.40 1.52 0.83
N PHE A 47 5.60 2.62 0.12
CA PHE A 47 5.63 3.96 0.70
C PHE A 47 4.32 4.32 1.41
N TRP A 48 3.17 4.10 0.77
CA TRP A 48 1.88 4.43 1.34
C TRP A 48 1.49 3.52 2.51
N ASP A 49 1.83 2.24 2.46
CA ASP A 49 1.65 1.33 3.58
C ASP A 49 2.56 1.72 4.77
N GLN A 50 3.82 2.09 4.51
CA GLN A 50 4.72 2.58 5.55
C GLN A 50 4.21 3.89 6.19
N ARG A 51 3.61 4.77 5.40
CA ARG A 51 2.98 5.98 5.93
C ARG A 51 1.88 5.65 6.95
N ILE A 52 1.04 4.67 6.65
CA ILE A 52 -0.02 4.24 7.59
C ILE A 52 0.59 3.63 8.86
N LEU A 53 1.63 2.81 8.75
CA LEU A 53 2.36 2.28 9.90
C LEU A 53 2.86 3.40 10.81
N THR A 54 3.52 4.40 10.24
CA THR A 54 4.04 5.56 10.98
C THR A 54 2.93 6.36 11.66
N LEU A 55 1.79 6.54 10.99
CA LEU A 55 0.64 7.24 11.57
C LEU A 55 0.05 6.48 12.76
N ILE A 56 -0.11 5.17 12.65
CA ILE A 56 -0.61 4.33 13.74
C ILE A 56 0.34 4.38 14.95
N GLU A 57 1.65 4.24 14.73
CA GLU A 57 2.66 4.31 15.78
C GLU A 57 2.63 5.65 16.53
N ARG A 58 2.58 6.74 15.78
CA ARG A 58 2.47 8.08 16.37
C ARG A 58 1.18 8.25 17.16
N TRP A 59 0.06 7.84 16.58
CA TRP A 59 -1.23 7.96 17.23
C TRP A 59 -1.31 7.17 18.55
N GLU A 60 -0.83 5.94 18.56
CA GLU A 60 -0.78 5.13 19.79
C GLU A 60 0.10 5.75 20.86
N LYS A 61 1.22 6.38 20.46
CA LYS A 61 2.12 7.09 21.36
C LYS A 61 1.50 8.36 21.92
N ASP A 62 0.83 9.14 21.10
CA ASP A 62 0.29 10.46 21.45
C ASP A 62 -1.10 10.39 22.10
N GLY A 63 -1.76 9.22 22.03
CA GLY A 63 -3.07 8.93 22.62
C GLY A 63 -4.26 9.19 21.70
N LEU A 64 -5.41 8.63 22.08
CA LEU A 64 -6.64 8.61 21.28
C LEU A 64 -7.12 9.99 20.80
N ARG A 65 -6.88 11.06 21.56
CA ARG A 65 -7.32 12.40 21.22
C ARG A 65 -6.48 13.05 20.13
N SER A 66 -5.31 12.51 19.84
CA SER A 66 -4.37 13.00 18.84
C SER A 66 -4.58 12.35 17.48
N VAL A 67 -5.83 12.23 17.04
CA VAL A 67 -6.17 11.60 15.75
C VAL A 67 -5.40 12.28 14.62
N PRO A 68 -4.75 11.51 13.74
CA PRO A 68 -4.04 12.06 12.59
C PRO A 68 -4.95 12.93 11.70
N ARG A 69 -4.36 13.91 11.03
CA ARG A 69 -5.10 14.70 10.04
C ARG A 69 -5.23 13.94 8.73
N SER A 70 -6.39 14.07 8.10
CA SER A 70 -6.58 13.65 6.71
C SER A 70 -5.75 14.52 5.77
N ILE A 71 -5.34 13.94 4.66
CA ILE A 71 -4.72 14.62 3.53
C ILE A 71 -5.71 14.62 2.37
N ASP A 72 -5.68 15.67 1.54
CA ASP A 72 -6.52 15.77 0.35
C ASP A 72 -5.81 15.23 -0.92
N GLY A 73 -6.54 15.24 -2.06
CA GLY A 73 -5.99 14.76 -3.33
C GLY A 73 -4.78 15.56 -3.81
N LYS A 74 -4.71 16.86 -3.52
CA LYS A 74 -3.54 17.68 -3.90
C LYS A 74 -2.31 17.32 -3.09
N ASP A 75 -2.51 17.03 -1.79
CA ASP A 75 -1.43 16.52 -0.94
C ASP A 75 -0.92 15.18 -1.45
N VAL A 76 -1.80 14.27 -1.85
CA VAL A 76 -1.44 12.97 -2.43
C VAL A 76 -0.62 13.16 -3.70
N ASP A 77 -1.03 14.04 -4.59
CA ASP A 77 -0.34 14.27 -5.87
C ASP A 77 1.09 14.75 -5.67
N TRP A 78 1.32 15.79 -4.86
CA TRP A 78 2.68 16.28 -4.67
C TRP A 78 3.56 15.33 -3.85
N ILE A 79 2.97 14.54 -2.93
CA ILE A 79 3.69 13.49 -2.21
C ILE A 79 4.13 12.39 -3.19
N ASN A 80 3.25 11.97 -4.08
CA ASN A 80 3.57 11.00 -5.14
C ASN A 80 4.69 11.52 -6.05
N ASP A 81 4.60 12.77 -6.49
CA ASP A 81 5.62 13.42 -7.31
C ASP A 81 6.97 13.46 -6.58
N SER A 82 6.96 13.77 -5.29
CA SER A 82 8.18 13.83 -4.46
C SER A 82 8.82 12.45 -4.27
N ALA A 83 8.00 11.40 -4.09
CA ALA A 83 8.48 10.04 -3.84
C ALA A 83 8.93 9.33 -5.13
N LYS A 84 8.45 9.75 -6.31
CA LYS A 84 8.65 9.06 -7.59
C LYS A 84 10.11 8.77 -7.91
N ALA A 85 10.97 9.78 -7.77
CA ALA A 85 12.40 9.63 -8.07
C ALA A 85 13.07 8.57 -7.17
N LEU A 86 12.70 8.52 -5.90
CA LEU A 86 13.19 7.52 -4.95
C LEU A 86 12.65 6.12 -5.28
N CYS A 87 11.37 6.02 -5.63
CA CYS A 87 10.78 4.76 -6.07
C CYS A 87 11.48 4.19 -7.31
N LEU A 88 11.80 5.04 -8.29
CA LEU A 88 12.52 4.65 -9.49
C LEU A 88 13.99 4.29 -9.24
N ALA A 89 14.60 4.83 -8.19
CA ALA A 89 16.00 4.57 -7.84
C ALA A 89 16.22 3.27 -7.08
N LEU A 90 15.18 2.67 -6.51
CA LEU A 90 15.29 1.39 -5.82
C LEU A 90 15.62 0.25 -6.78
N ALA A 91 16.47 -0.67 -6.33
CA ALA A 91 16.68 -1.93 -7.05
C ALA A 91 15.34 -2.66 -7.20
N PRO A 92 14.97 -3.14 -8.40
CA PRO A 92 13.63 -3.68 -8.66
C PRO A 92 13.21 -4.80 -7.71
N ARG A 93 14.09 -5.74 -7.39
CA ARG A 93 13.80 -6.81 -6.42
C ARG A 93 13.61 -6.29 -5.00
N GLU A 94 14.33 -5.25 -4.62
CA GLU A 94 14.15 -4.61 -3.31
C GLU A 94 12.80 -3.91 -3.21
N ALA A 95 12.38 -3.21 -4.26
CA ALA A 95 11.04 -2.61 -4.34
C ALA A 95 9.94 -3.65 -4.18
N ALA A 96 10.03 -4.77 -4.87
CA ALA A 96 9.09 -5.89 -4.78
C ALA A 96 9.05 -6.49 -3.36
N ARG A 97 10.21 -6.71 -2.74
CA ARG A 97 10.33 -7.21 -1.36
C ARG A 97 9.71 -6.24 -0.35
N LEU A 98 9.97 -4.94 -0.50
CA LEU A 98 9.40 -3.91 0.36
C LEU A 98 7.87 -3.87 0.26
N ALA A 99 7.30 -3.97 -0.95
CA ALA A 99 5.86 -3.99 -1.14
C ALA A 99 5.18 -5.11 -0.34
N VAL A 100 5.71 -6.33 -0.39
CA VAL A 100 5.18 -7.48 0.34
C VAL A 100 5.37 -7.31 1.85
N ASN A 101 6.55 -6.93 2.29
CA ASN A 101 6.87 -6.80 3.72
C ASN A 101 6.07 -5.69 4.41
N THR A 102 5.92 -4.53 3.76
CA THR A 102 5.13 -3.43 4.33
C THR A 102 3.64 -3.75 4.32
N ALA A 103 3.14 -4.45 3.30
CA ALA A 103 1.75 -4.93 3.28
C ALA A 103 1.47 -5.88 4.45
N ASP A 104 2.34 -6.85 4.72
CA ASP A 104 2.23 -7.75 5.86
C ASP A 104 2.23 -6.98 7.19
N ALA A 105 3.14 -6.02 7.33
CA ALA A 105 3.28 -5.25 8.56
C ALA A 105 2.06 -4.35 8.83
N VAL A 106 1.61 -3.60 7.82
CA VAL A 106 0.49 -2.67 7.98
C VAL A 106 -0.82 -3.40 8.24
N ASP A 107 -1.07 -4.52 7.57
CA ASP A 107 -2.30 -5.29 7.79
C ASP A 107 -2.39 -5.85 9.21
N ARG A 108 -1.28 -6.35 9.76
CA ARG A 108 -1.21 -6.78 11.17
C ARG A 108 -1.51 -5.63 12.13
N ARG A 109 -0.97 -4.45 11.86
CA ARG A 109 -1.20 -3.26 12.71
C ARG A 109 -2.62 -2.76 12.63
N VAL A 110 -3.19 -2.72 11.44
CA VAL A 110 -4.60 -2.33 11.21
C VAL A 110 -5.55 -3.33 11.88
N GLU A 111 -5.30 -4.63 11.77
CA GLU A 111 -6.08 -5.66 12.42
C GLU A 111 -6.00 -5.59 13.96
N ALA A 112 -4.83 -5.24 14.50
CA ALA A 112 -4.57 -5.15 15.94
C ALA A 112 -5.05 -3.86 16.60
N LEU A 113 -5.55 -2.87 15.83
CA LEU A 113 -6.09 -1.63 16.40
C LEU A 113 -7.21 -1.93 17.41
N SER A 114 -7.18 -1.24 18.55
CA SER A 114 -8.28 -1.34 19.52
C SER A 114 -9.60 -0.82 18.94
N GLU A 115 -10.73 -1.31 19.47
CA GLU A 115 -12.04 -0.81 19.07
C GLU A 115 -12.17 0.70 19.30
N GLN A 116 -11.53 1.23 20.34
CA GLN A 116 -11.50 2.66 20.61
C GLN A 116 -10.78 3.45 19.51
N HIS A 117 -9.64 2.93 18.99
CA HIS A 117 -8.94 3.53 17.86
C HIS A 117 -9.77 3.46 16.58
N VAL A 118 -10.39 2.33 16.31
CA VAL A 118 -11.26 2.18 15.12
C VAL A 118 -12.44 3.16 15.18
N ALA A 119 -13.10 3.27 16.34
CA ALA A 119 -14.19 4.22 16.54
C ALA A 119 -13.74 5.69 16.43
N ALA A 120 -12.60 6.05 17.02
CA ALA A 120 -12.03 7.39 16.92
C ALA A 120 -11.63 7.75 15.48
N ASN A 121 -11.08 6.81 14.74
CA ASN A 121 -10.77 6.98 13.33
C ASN A 121 -12.05 7.27 12.51
N ALA A 122 -13.09 6.49 12.71
CA ALA A 122 -14.39 6.70 12.04
C ALA A 122 -15.00 8.06 12.39
N ALA A 123 -14.99 8.43 13.67
CA ALA A 123 -15.52 9.72 14.13
C ALA A 123 -14.76 10.92 13.54
N ALA A 124 -13.48 10.76 13.22
CA ALA A 124 -12.63 11.77 12.60
C ALA A 124 -12.68 11.78 11.06
N GLY A 125 -13.53 10.98 10.44
CA GLY A 125 -13.65 10.88 8.98
C GLY A 125 -12.63 9.95 8.32
N ASN A 126 -12.14 8.96 9.04
CA ASN A 126 -11.21 7.94 8.57
C ASN A 126 -9.87 8.48 8.04
N PRO A 127 -9.13 9.30 8.80
CA PRO A 127 -7.82 9.80 8.38
C PRO A 127 -6.80 8.67 8.17
N ILE A 128 -6.97 7.54 8.87
CA ILE A 128 -6.25 6.30 8.57
C ILE A 128 -7.14 5.41 7.72
N SER A 129 -6.71 5.15 6.50
CA SER A 129 -7.38 4.20 5.61
C SER A 129 -7.15 2.77 6.10
N LEU A 130 -8.19 2.16 6.68
CA LEU A 130 -8.16 0.77 7.14
C LEU A 130 -8.27 -0.24 5.99
N PHE A 131 -8.92 0.15 4.89
CA PHE A 131 -9.05 -0.66 3.68
C PHE A 131 -7.80 -0.52 2.80
N ARG A 132 -6.69 -1.13 3.22
CA ARG A 132 -5.45 -1.14 2.43
C ARG A 132 -5.58 -1.88 1.10
N SER A 133 -6.59 -2.76 1.03
CA SER A 133 -6.95 -3.53 -0.17
C SER A 133 -7.26 -2.68 -1.39
N GLU A 134 -7.87 -1.51 -1.24
CA GLU A 134 -8.32 -0.69 -2.38
C GLU A 134 -7.14 -0.21 -3.21
N HIS A 135 -6.15 0.39 -2.56
CA HIS A 135 -4.92 0.87 -3.22
C HIS A 135 -4.11 -0.27 -3.84
N ARG A 136 -3.99 -1.42 -3.13
CA ARG A 136 -3.32 -2.60 -3.67
C ARG A 136 -4.01 -3.14 -4.91
N ARG A 137 -5.33 -3.30 -4.86
CA ARG A 137 -6.11 -3.80 -6.00
C ARG A 137 -5.92 -2.94 -7.23
N GLU A 138 -6.02 -1.62 -7.09
CA GLU A 138 -5.82 -0.67 -8.18
C GLU A 138 -4.49 -0.93 -8.91
N HIS A 139 -3.39 -0.98 -8.17
CA HIS A 139 -2.07 -1.16 -8.76
C HIS A 139 -1.76 -2.60 -9.19
N ILE A 140 -2.29 -3.61 -8.52
CA ILE A 140 -2.19 -4.99 -8.98
C ILE A 140 -2.90 -5.14 -10.33
N ASP A 141 -4.10 -4.59 -10.46
CA ASP A 141 -4.87 -4.64 -11.71
C ASP A 141 -4.14 -3.89 -12.84
N GLU A 142 -3.54 -2.73 -12.55
CA GLU A 142 -2.69 -1.97 -13.50
C GLU A 142 -1.50 -2.82 -13.98
N ILE A 143 -0.79 -3.47 -13.08
CA ILE A 143 0.38 -4.29 -13.39
C ILE A 143 -0.06 -5.53 -14.20
N GLU A 144 -1.10 -6.21 -13.79
CA GLU A 144 -1.64 -7.39 -14.50
C GLU A 144 -2.10 -7.03 -15.91
N HIS A 145 -2.74 -5.87 -16.07
CA HIS A 145 -3.11 -5.37 -17.39
C HIS A 145 -1.89 -5.11 -18.28
N ALA A 146 -0.84 -4.50 -17.75
CA ALA A 146 0.39 -4.24 -18.48
C ALA A 146 1.15 -5.51 -18.88
N LEU A 147 1.08 -6.56 -18.07
CA LEU A 147 1.70 -7.85 -18.38
C LEU A 147 0.95 -8.63 -19.46
N GLY A 148 -0.33 -8.36 -19.65
CA GLY A 148 -1.21 -9.09 -20.54
C GLY A 148 -1.61 -10.47 -19.99
N PRO A 149 -2.39 -11.25 -20.76
CA PRO A 149 -2.87 -12.54 -20.32
C PRO A 149 -1.70 -13.48 -20.01
N SER A 150 -1.82 -14.22 -18.89
CA SER A 150 -0.85 -15.24 -18.49
C SER A 150 -0.76 -16.27 -19.63
N ARG A 151 0.43 -16.37 -20.25
CA ARG A 151 0.69 -17.47 -21.18
C ARG A 151 0.79 -18.73 -20.33
N ALA A 152 -0.24 -19.56 -20.39
CA ALA A 152 -0.15 -20.92 -19.87
C ALA A 152 1.06 -21.61 -20.55
N ARG A 153 2.05 -22.00 -19.74
CA ARG A 153 3.15 -22.86 -20.19
C ARG A 153 2.71 -24.31 -20.11
#